data_7efb15d3ca915999e40e2360b71dd6f9
#
_entry.id   7efb15d3ca915999e40e2360b71dd6f9
#
_cell.length_a   1.000
_cell.length_b   1.000
_cell.length_c   1.000
_cell.angle_alpha   90.00
_cell.angle_beta   90.00
_cell.angle_gamma   90.00
#
_symmetry.space_group_name_H-M   'P 1'
#
loop_
_entity.id
_entity.type
_entity.pdbx_description
1 polymer ?
#
loop_
_entity_poly.entity_id
_entity_poly.type
_entity_poly.pdbx_seq_one_letter_code
_entity_poly.pdbx_strand_id
1 'polypeptide(L)'
;MKNLTLIIPAKQESEALPKVLKEINDLECETIVILESIDITTIDSIKNFNCKLVYQSGKGFGDALIEGINNVQTKFLCIFNADGSFDPKYLNEMLKICENHDYVFSSRYLKNAGSEDDTIVTKIGNFIFSTLGNILFSVKLSDILFTYILGKSSSFRALNLKCKDFCLCVEIPINAKKMNASYKEIPSYERKRIAGNKKVNEFRDGFKILIYMIKRFLNF
;
A
#
# COMPACT_ATOMS: atom_id res chain seq x y z
N MET A 1 7.82 -17.34 4.68
CA MET A 1 8.07 -16.30 3.63
C MET A 1 9.37 -15.50 3.90
N LYS A 2 10.48 -16.16 4.19
CA LYS A 2 11.75 -15.57 4.72
C LYS A 2 12.37 -14.41 3.89
N ASN A 3 12.03 -14.29 2.61
CA ASN A 3 12.54 -13.23 1.73
C ASN A 3 11.56 -12.07 1.52
N LEU A 4 10.52 -11.97 2.34
CA LEU A 4 9.48 -10.94 2.29
C LEU A 4 9.51 -10.09 3.56
N THR A 5 9.41 -8.77 3.38
CA THR A 5 9.09 -7.83 4.46
C THR A 5 7.71 -7.22 4.21
N LEU A 6 6.85 -7.27 5.22
CA LEU A 6 5.61 -6.48 5.26
C LEU A 6 5.93 -5.10 5.82
N ILE A 7 5.63 -4.03 5.07
CA ILE A 7 5.73 -2.66 5.56
C ILE A 7 4.33 -2.17 5.92
N ILE A 8 4.13 -1.83 7.20
CA ILE A 8 2.84 -1.52 7.80
C ILE A 8 2.85 -0.08 8.31
N PRO A 9 2.36 0.89 7.52
CA PRO A 9 2.16 2.24 8.02
C PRO A 9 1.01 2.25 9.03
N ALA A 10 1.26 2.77 10.23
CA ALA A 10 0.28 2.80 11.30
C ALA A 10 0.09 4.20 11.86
N LYS A 11 -1.15 4.57 12.16
CA LYS A 11 -1.50 5.82 12.82
C LYS A 11 -2.78 5.62 13.63
N GLN A 12 -2.68 5.68 14.96
CA GLN A 12 -3.80 5.45 15.87
C GLN A 12 -4.50 4.10 15.58
N GLU A 13 -3.71 3.01 15.58
CA GLU A 13 -4.17 1.65 15.25
C GLU A 13 -3.96 0.67 16.43
N SER A 14 -3.99 1.18 17.66
CA SER A 14 -3.74 0.38 18.87
C SER A 14 -4.69 -0.81 19.08
N GLU A 15 -5.90 -0.77 18.51
CA GLU A 15 -6.88 -1.87 18.62
C GLU A 15 -6.77 -2.87 17.46
N ALA A 16 -6.42 -2.42 16.25
CA ALA A 16 -6.38 -3.26 15.05
C ALA A 16 -5.01 -3.91 14.85
N LEU A 17 -3.92 -3.13 14.97
CA LEU A 17 -2.57 -3.57 14.66
C LEU A 17 -2.11 -4.80 15.43
N PRO A 18 -2.38 -4.97 16.75
CA PRO A 18 -2.04 -6.20 17.47
C PRO A 18 -2.71 -7.44 16.88
N LYS A 19 -3.95 -7.32 16.39
CA LYS A 19 -4.68 -8.43 15.75
C LYS A 19 -4.08 -8.78 14.40
N VAL A 20 -3.71 -7.75 13.62
CA VAL A 20 -3.00 -7.92 12.35
C VAL A 20 -1.65 -8.62 12.55
N LEU A 21 -0.85 -8.16 13.51
CA LEU A 21 0.45 -8.78 13.82
C LEU A 21 0.31 -10.23 14.28
N LYS A 22 -0.73 -10.54 15.04
CA LYS A 22 -1.04 -11.92 15.44
C LYS A 22 -1.43 -12.78 14.23
N GLU A 23 -2.23 -12.26 13.28
CA GLU A 23 -2.66 -12.97 12.09
C GLU A 23 -1.50 -13.31 11.15
N ILE A 24 -0.53 -12.40 11.01
CA ILE A 24 0.62 -12.61 10.12
C ILE A 24 1.80 -13.32 10.79
N ASN A 25 1.75 -13.59 12.09
CA ASN A 25 2.86 -14.17 12.85
C ASN A 25 3.40 -15.49 12.24
N ASP A 26 2.51 -16.35 11.77
CA ASP A 26 2.87 -17.67 11.26
C ASP A 26 3.39 -17.65 9.80
N LEU A 27 3.44 -16.47 9.18
CA LEU A 27 3.94 -16.33 7.82
C LEU A 27 5.47 -16.38 7.70
N GLU A 28 6.18 -16.32 8.83
CA GLU A 28 7.66 -16.27 8.89
C GLU A 28 8.25 -15.20 7.95
N CYS A 29 7.63 -14.04 7.87
CA CYS A 29 8.12 -12.89 7.14
C CYS A 29 8.63 -11.80 8.09
N GLU A 30 9.53 -10.95 7.62
CA GLU A 30 9.89 -9.75 8.36
C GLU A 30 8.72 -8.77 8.38
N THR A 31 8.56 -8.05 9.48
CA THR A 31 7.54 -7.01 9.62
C THR A 31 8.17 -5.72 10.10
N ILE A 32 7.93 -4.63 9.36
CA ILE A 32 8.32 -3.28 9.73
C ILE A 32 7.04 -2.46 9.94
N VAL A 33 6.86 -1.95 11.15
CA VAL A 33 5.78 -1.00 11.48
C VAL A 33 6.34 0.40 11.44
N ILE A 34 5.72 1.29 10.66
CA ILE A 34 6.14 2.68 10.49
C ILE A 34 5.08 3.58 11.08
N LEU A 35 5.47 4.44 12.04
CA LEU A 35 4.54 5.31 12.74
C LEU A 35 5.23 6.58 13.28
N GLU A 36 4.43 7.55 13.67
CA GLU A 36 4.92 8.75 14.34
C GLU A 36 5.33 8.41 15.79
N SER A 37 6.49 8.90 16.27
CA SER A 37 7.00 8.62 17.63
C SER A 37 6.08 9.11 18.76
N ILE A 38 5.16 10.02 18.45
CA ILE A 38 4.16 10.54 19.39
C ILE A 38 2.93 9.62 19.54
N ASP A 39 2.77 8.59 18.71
CA ASP A 39 1.66 7.63 18.78
C ASP A 39 1.94 6.53 19.82
N ILE A 40 2.14 6.96 21.07
CA ILE A 40 2.52 6.09 22.19
C ILE A 40 1.53 4.95 22.38
N THR A 41 0.23 5.21 22.22
CA THR A 41 -0.83 4.22 22.39
C THR A 41 -0.66 3.04 21.43
N THR A 42 -0.38 3.31 20.15
CA THR A 42 -0.12 2.27 19.16
C THR A 42 1.20 1.56 19.45
N ILE A 43 2.27 2.31 19.80
CA ILE A 43 3.59 1.75 20.16
C ILE A 43 3.45 0.75 21.33
N ASP A 44 2.79 1.16 22.41
CA ASP A 44 2.61 0.30 23.59
C ASP A 44 1.80 -0.97 23.29
N SER A 45 0.82 -0.87 22.40
CA SER A 45 -0.03 -2.02 22.04
C SER A 45 0.73 -3.13 21.33
N ILE A 46 1.87 -2.85 20.71
CA ILE A 46 2.65 -3.81 19.91
C ILE A 46 4.04 -4.15 20.49
N LYS A 47 4.39 -3.65 21.66
CA LYS A 47 5.73 -3.84 22.27
C LYS A 47 6.16 -5.29 22.46
N ASN A 48 5.20 -6.22 22.56
CA ASN A 48 5.46 -7.65 22.75
C ASN A 48 5.43 -8.46 21.45
N PHE A 49 5.26 -7.81 20.30
CA PHE A 49 5.23 -8.46 18.98
C PHE A 49 6.62 -8.41 18.32
N ASN A 50 6.96 -9.45 17.59
CA ASN A 50 8.19 -9.50 16.81
C ASN A 50 8.07 -8.68 15.54
N CYS A 51 8.26 -7.37 15.64
CA CYS A 51 8.27 -6.44 14.50
C CYS A 51 9.33 -5.36 14.73
N LYS A 52 9.93 -4.86 13.64
CA LYS A 52 10.83 -3.72 13.68
C LYS A 52 10.01 -2.44 13.69
N LEU A 53 10.26 -1.55 14.64
CA LEU A 53 9.67 -0.21 14.64
C LEU A 53 10.57 0.77 13.89
N VAL A 54 9.96 1.56 13.01
CA VAL A 54 10.61 2.68 12.32
C VAL A 54 9.79 3.94 12.57
N TYR A 55 10.43 4.95 13.13
CA TYR A 55 9.77 6.24 13.37
C TYR A 55 9.87 7.12 12.15
N GLN A 56 8.72 7.66 11.71
CA GLN A 56 8.70 8.63 10.61
C GLN A 56 9.52 9.88 10.95
N SER A 57 10.33 10.33 10.01
CA SER A 57 11.01 11.61 10.09
C SER A 57 10.09 12.78 9.69
N GLY A 58 9.12 12.52 8.82
CA GLY A 58 8.14 13.48 8.34
C GLY A 58 6.71 13.15 8.79
N LYS A 59 5.75 13.48 7.95
CA LYS A 59 4.31 13.25 8.21
C LYS A 59 3.61 12.76 6.94
N GLY A 60 2.59 11.93 7.13
CA GLY A 60 1.69 11.48 6.07
C GLY A 60 1.92 10.03 5.65
N PHE A 61 0.92 9.49 4.97
CA PHE A 61 0.90 8.09 4.54
C PHE A 61 2.06 7.74 3.61
N GLY A 62 2.31 8.60 2.62
CA GLY A 62 3.40 8.39 1.67
C GLY A 62 4.79 8.47 2.33
N ASP A 63 4.97 9.38 3.29
CA ASP A 63 6.22 9.49 4.05
C ASP A 63 6.51 8.21 4.82
N ALA A 64 5.50 7.64 5.51
CA ALA A 64 5.63 6.35 6.20
C ALA A 64 6.04 5.22 5.24
N LEU A 65 5.44 5.16 4.06
CA LEU A 65 5.78 4.12 3.07
C LEU A 65 7.20 4.30 2.52
N ILE A 66 7.63 5.52 2.23
CA ILE A 66 9.00 5.81 1.77
C ILE A 66 10.03 5.37 2.84
N GLU A 67 9.79 5.72 4.10
CA GLU A 67 10.64 5.27 5.22
C GLU A 67 10.66 3.74 5.34
N GLY A 68 9.49 3.10 5.23
CA GLY A 68 9.39 1.64 5.24
C GLY A 68 10.20 1.00 4.12
N ILE A 69 10.03 1.44 2.88
CA ILE A 69 10.75 0.94 1.69
C ILE A 69 12.27 1.05 1.87
N ASN A 70 12.75 2.17 2.43
CA ASN A 70 14.18 2.40 2.65
C ASN A 70 14.77 1.51 3.74
N ASN A 71 13.96 1.00 4.66
CA ASN A 71 14.37 0.16 5.77
C ASN A 71 14.31 -1.36 5.47
N VAL A 72 13.78 -1.78 4.33
CA VAL A 72 13.68 -3.19 3.92
C VAL A 72 15.05 -3.75 3.51
N GLN A 73 15.38 -4.97 3.99
CA GLN A 73 16.60 -5.69 3.62
C GLN A 73 16.32 -6.94 2.77
N THR A 74 15.09 -7.46 2.80
CA THR A 74 14.69 -8.65 2.05
C THR A 74 14.54 -8.40 0.55
N LYS A 75 14.49 -9.49 -0.24
CA LYS A 75 14.35 -9.43 -1.70
C LYS A 75 13.02 -8.80 -2.14
N PHE A 76 11.95 -9.10 -1.40
CA PHE A 76 10.59 -8.63 -1.70
C PHE A 76 10.05 -7.79 -0.54
N LEU A 77 9.21 -6.85 -0.86
CA LEU A 77 8.40 -6.13 0.12
C LEU A 77 6.93 -6.11 -0.30
N CYS A 78 6.06 -6.02 0.68
CA CYS A 78 4.63 -5.80 0.47
C CYS A 78 4.15 -4.65 1.35
N ILE A 79 3.42 -3.71 0.76
CA ILE A 79 2.65 -2.72 1.51
C ILE A 79 1.45 -3.44 2.13
N PHE A 80 1.31 -3.37 3.45
CA PHE A 80 0.26 -4.07 4.18
C PHE A 80 -0.42 -3.13 5.19
N ASN A 81 -1.76 -3.18 5.30
CA ASN A 81 -2.50 -2.26 6.16
C ASN A 81 -2.49 -2.67 7.64
N ALA A 82 -2.47 -1.67 8.52
CA ALA A 82 -2.54 -1.85 9.97
C ALA A 82 -3.97 -2.13 10.50
N ASP A 83 -5.01 -1.90 9.69
CA ASP A 83 -6.42 -1.95 10.08
C ASP A 83 -7.12 -3.31 9.88
N GLY A 84 -6.39 -4.29 9.30
CA GLY A 84 -6.87 -5.64 9.05
C GLY A 84 -7.70 -5.79 7.77
N SER A 85 -7.81 -4.76 6.95
CA SER A 85 -8.56 -4.84 5.70
C SER A 85 -7.89 -5.70 4.63
N PHE A 86 -6.55 -5.84 4.65
CA PHE A 86 -5.83 -6.69 3.72
C PHE A 86 -5.81 -8.14 4.22
N ASP A 87 -6.17 -9.08 3.35
CA ASP A 87 -6.19 -10.50 3.66
C ASP A 87 -4.84 -11.13 3.30
N PRO A 88 -4.09 -11.68 4.27
CA PRO A 88 -2.76 -12.25 4.01
C PRO A 88 -2.76 -13.50 3.13
N LYS A 89 -3.93 -14.10 2.86
CA LYS A 89 -4.03 -15.28 1.98
C LYS A 89 -3.50 -15.03 0.56
N TYR A 90 -3.52 -13.77 0.08
CA TYR A 90 -3.03 -13.42 -1.26
C TYR A 90 -1.51 -13.33 -1.36
N LEU A 91 -0.78 -13.21 -0.24
CA LEU A 91 0.68 -13.02 -0.23
C LEU A 91 1.45 -14.14 -0.94
N ASN A 92 1.02 -15.40 -0.79
CA ASN A 92 1.68 -16.53 -1.46
C ASN A 92 1.57 -16.46 -2.98
N GLU A 93 0.39 -16.08 -3.49
CA GLU A 93 0.17 -15.93 -4.94
C GLU A 93 0.97 -14.73 -5.46
N MET A 94 0.93 -13.60 -4.75
CA MET A 94 1.68 -12.40 -5.12
C MET A 94 3.19 -12.68 -5.17
N LEU A 95 3.75 -13.40 -4.19
CA LEU A 95 5.17 -13.78 -4.18
C LEU A 95 5.55 -14.61 -5.41
N LYS A 96 4.77 -15.64 -5.73
CA LYS A 96 5.02 -16.49 -6.90
C LYS A 96 5.03 -15.68 -8.21
N ILE A 97 4.12 -14.73 -8.35
CA ILE A 97 4.07 -13.86 -9.53
C ILE A 97 5.28 -12.91 -9.56
N CYS A 98 5.71 -12.38 -8.42
CA CYS A 98 6.86 -11.47 -8.33
C CYS A 98 8.22 -12.16 -8.60
N GLU A 99 8.29 -13.47 -8.69
CA GLU A 99 9.51 -14.13 -9.18
C GLU A 99 9.83 -13.69 -10.62
N ASN A 100 8.80 -13.48 -11.45
CA ASN A 100 8.91 -13.13 -12.87
C ASN A 100 8.47 -11.69 -13.19
N HIS A 101 7.99 -10.93 -12.21
CA HIS A 101 7.55 -9.54 -12.37
C HIS A 101 8.21 -8.65 -11.32
N ASP A 102 8.22 -7.35 -11.59
CA ASP A 102 8.74 -6.37 -10.64
C ASP A 102 7.71 -6.03 -9.56
N TYR A 103 6.42 -6.03 -9.93
CA TYR A 103 5.32 -5.77 -9.00
C TYR A 103 4.11 -6.65 -9.26
N VAL A 104 3.32 -6.86 -8.22
CA VAL A 104 1.94 -7.36 -8.28
C VAL A 104 1.05 -6.35 -7.59
N PHE A 105 0.07 -5.85 -8.32
CA PHE A 105 -0.99 -4.99 -7.79
C PHE A 105 -2.22 -5.83 -7.50
N SER A 106 -2.83 -5.64 -6.36
CA SER A 106 -4.14 -6.22 -6.08
C SER A 106 -5.25 -5.27 -6.51
N SER A 107 -6.39 -5.82 -6.90
CA SER A 107 -7.57 -5.05 -7.29
C SER A 107 -8.83 -5.58 -6.64
N ARG A 108 -9.68 -4.65 -6.19
CA ARG A 108 -11.02 -4.91 -5.66
C ARG A 108 -12.08 -5.01 -6.76
N TYR A 109 -11.73 -4.68 -8.01
CA TYR A 109 -12.67 -4.51 -9.12
C TYR A 109 -12.50 -5.53 -10.25
N LEU A 110 -11.57 -6.45 -10.14
CA LEU A 110 -11.46 -7.59 -11.06
C LEU A 110 -12.58 -8.64 -10.78
N LYS A 111 -12.80 -9.54 -11.73
CA LYS A 111 -13.72 -10.67 -11.53
C LYS A 111 -13.31 -11.50 -10.30
N ASN A 112 -14.24 -11.82 -9.43
CA ASN A 112 -14.04 -12.52 -8.15
C ASN A 112 -13.32 -11.70 -7.06
N ALA A 113 -13.17 -10.41 -7.24
CA ALA A 113 -12.70 -9.47 -6.24
C ALA A 113 -13.88 -8.79 -5.52
N GLY A 114 -13.57 -7.94 -4.55
CA GLY A 114 -14.58 -7.15 -3.85
C GLY A 114 -14.02 -6.36 -2.67
N SER A 115 -14.91 -5.60 -2.01
CA SER A 115 -14.56 -4.85 -0.80
C SER A 115 -15.77 -4.73 0.12
N GLU A 116 -15.56 -4.93 1.41
CA GLU A 116 -16.51 -4.61 2.48
C GLU A 116 -16.32 -3.20 3.05
N ASP A 117 -15.22 -2.53 2.71
CA ASP A 117 -14.88 -1.19 3.23
C ASP A 117 -15.15 -0.06 2.22
N ASP A 118 -15.50 -0.42 0.98
CA ASP A 118 -15.75 0.53 -0.10
C ASP A 118 -17.15 1.15 0.00
N THR A 119 -17.21 2.47 -0.16
CA THR A 119 -18.46 3.22 -0.33
C THR A 119 -18.74 3.45 -1.81
N ILE A 120 -19.96 3.89 -2.13
CA ILE A 120 -20.29 4.29 -3.50
C ILE A 120 -19.37 5.43 -3.97
N VAL A 121 -19.04 6.37 -3.08
CA VAL A 121 -18.15 7.51 -3.39
C VAL A 121 -16.75 7.02 -3.72
N THR A 122 -16.19 6.10 -2.90
CA THR A 122 -14.85 5.55 -3.16
C THR A 122 -14.81 4.72 -4.43
N LYS A 123 -15.86 3.96 -4.75
CA LYS A 123 -15.95 3.21 -6.02
C LYS A 123 -15.94 4.12 -7.24
N ILE A 124 -16.78 5.18 -7.24
CA ILE A 124 -16.81 6.15 -8.32
C ILE A 124 -15.46 6.87 -8.44
N GLY A 125 -14.91 7.32 -7.31
CA GLY A 125 -13.60 7.96 -7.27
C GLY A 125 -12.50 7.07 -7.86
N ASN A 126 -12.43 5.82 -7.44
CA ASN A 126 -11.44 4.88 -7.97
C ASN A 126 -11.62 4.61 -9.47
N PHE A 127 -12.86 4.45 -9.94
CA PHE A 127 -13.14 4.30 -11.37
C PHE A 127 -12.63 5.50 -12.18
N ILE A 128 -12.87 6.73 -11.70
CA ILE A 128 -12.38 7.95 -12.35
C ILE A 128 -10.83 7.96 -12.37
N PHE A 129 -10.19 7.73 -11.22
CA PHE A 129 -8.73 7.78 -11.15
C PHE A 129 -8.06 6.64 -11.92
N SER A 130 -8.61 5.44 -11.92
CA SER A 130 -8.09 4.32 -12.73
C SER A 130 -8.23 4.62 -14.22
N THR A 131 -9.38 5.19 -14.64
CA THR A 131 -9.59 5.60 -16.02
C THR A 131 -8.60 6.69 -16.45
N LEU A 132 -8.42 7.73 -15.62
CA LEU A 132 -7.42 8.77 -15.87
C LEU A 132 -5.99 8.20 -15.93
N GLY A 133 -5.63 7.32 -15.00
CA GLY A 133 -4.33 6.64 -15.00
C GLY A 133 -4.07 5.84 -16.27
N ASN A 134 -5.10 5.15 -16.75
CA ASN A 134 -5.03 4.35 -17.96
C ASN A 134 -4.94 5.21 -19.24
N ILE A 135 -5.70 6.29 -19.32
CA ILE A 135 -5.70 7.21 -20.48
C ILE A 135 -4.40 8.03 -20.51
N LEU A 136 -4.04 8.68 -19.40
CA LEU A 136 -2.94 9.65 -19.38
C LEU A 136 -1.55 8.98 -19.31
N PHE A 137 -1.46 7.81 -18.64
CA PHE A 137 -0.16 7.18 -18.36
C PHE A 137 -0.06 5.73 -18.85
N SER A 138 -1.15 5.17 -19.40
CA SER A 138 -1.20 3.78 -19.88
C SER A 138 -0.82 2.74 -18.83
N VAL A 139 -1.19 2.96 -17.55
CA VAL A 139 -0.84 2.06 -16.45
C VAL A 139 -1.58 0.72 -16.49
N LYS A 140 -2.74 0.64 -17.18
CA LYS A 140 -3.53 -0.60 -17.37
C LYS A 140 -3.89 -1.31 -16.06
N LEU A 141 -4.33 -0.54 -15.05
CA LEU A 141 -4.81 -1.05 -13.78
C LEU A 141 -6.31 -0.75 -13.61
N SER A 142 -7.04 -1.65 -12.98
CA SER A 142 -8.44 -1.47 -12.62
C SER A 142 -8.64 -0.78 -11.27
N ASP A 143 -7.62 -0.80 -10.40
CA ASP A 143 -7.66 -0.24 -9.04
C ASP A 143 -6.36 0.51 -8.71
N ILE A 144 -6.22 1.73 -9.26
CA ILE A 144 -4.97 2.51 -9.13
C ILE A 144 -4.73 3.04 -7.70
N LEU A 145 -5.79 3.16 -6.87
CA LEU A 145 -5.69 3.70 -5.53
C LEU A 145 -5.42 2.63 -4.45
N PHE A 146 -5.51 1.35 -4.81
CA PHE A 146 -5.38 0.27 -3.85
C PHE A 146 -3.91 -0.07 -3.60
N THR A 147 -3.46 0.07 -2.36
CA THR A 147 -2.05 -0.04 -2.02
C THR A 147 -1.61 -1.43 -1.57
N TYR A 148 -2.44 -2.47 -1.74
CA TYR A 148 -2.01 -3.85 -1.52
C TYR A 148 -1.12 -4.28 -2.70
N ILE A 149 0.15 -3.91 -2.61
CA ILE A 149 1.15 -4.06 -3.67
C ILE A 149 2.33 -4.83 -3.11
N LEU A 150 2.72 -5.91 -3.78
CA LEU A 150 3.95 -6.66 -3.50
C LEU A 150 4.91 -6.50 -4.66
N GLY A 151 6.20 -6.34 -4.39
CA GLY A 151 7.20 -6.21 -5.44
C GLY A 151 8.63 -6.44 -4.96
N LYS A 152 9.56 -6.42 -5.90
CA LYS A 152 10.99 -6.47 -5.59
C LYS A 152 11.40 -5.20 -4.85
N SER A 153 12.11 -5.35 -3.75
CA SER A 153 12.56 -4.20 -2.93
C SER A 153 13.48 -3.25 -3.72
N SER A 154 14.30 -3.78 -4.62
CA SER A 154 15.11 -2.98 -5.55
C SER A 154 14.26 -2.15 -6.50
N SER A 155 13.19 -2.72 -7.05
CA SER A 155 12.27 -2.04 -7.96
C SER A 155 11.52 -0.92 -7.24
N PHE A 156 11.05 -1.14 -6.01
CA PHE A 156 10.43 -0.08 -5.20
C PHE A 156 11.38 1.09 -4.92
N ARG A 157 12.63 0.81 -4.54
CA ARG A 157 13.64 1.87 -4.34
C ARG A 157 13.93 2.65 -5.62
N ALA A 158 13.95 1.98 -6.76
CA ALA A 158 14.18 2.60 -8.06
C ALA A 158 13.07 3.58 -8.46
N LEU A 159 11.84 3.45 -7.95
CA LEU A 159 10.73 4.38 -8.23
C LEU A 159 11.04 5.82 -7.80
N ASN A 160 11.97 6.02 -6.86
CA ASN A 160 12.35 7.34 -6.35
C ASN A 160 11.14 8.19 -5.94
N LEU A 161 10.27 7.60 -5.11
CA LEU A 161 9.00 8.16 -4.66
C LEU A 161 9.20 9.47 -3.91
N LYS A 162 8.31 10.45 -4.12
CA LYS A 162 8.40 11.80 -3.55
C LYS A 162 7.14 12.24 -2.81
N CYS A 163 5.99 11.68 -3.16
CA CYS A 163 4.72 12.07 -2.53
C CYS A 163 4.67 11.60 -1.07
N LYS A 164 4.48 12.53 -0.15
CA LYS A 164 4.41 12.24 1.28
C LYS A 164 3.01 11.97 1.79
N ASP A 165 2.00 12.20 0.96
CA ASP A 165 0.58 12.00 1.25
C ASP A 165 -0.02 10.85 0.41
N PHE A 166 -1.36 10.80 0.28
CA PHE A 166 -2.06 9.78 -0.50
C PHE A 166 -1.81 9.86 -2.02
N CYS A 167 -1.18 10.91 -2.55
CA CYS A 167 -0.74 10.94 -3.94
C CYS A 167 0.25 9.80 -4.27
N LEU A 168 0.92 9.26 -3.26
CA LEU A 168 1.81 8.11 -3.44
C LEU A 168 1.10 6.88 -4.03
N CYS A 169 -0.21 6.69 -3.75
CA CYS A 169 -0.99 5.59 -4.32
C CYS A 169 -0.93 5.56 -5.85
N VAL A 170 -1.01 6.73 -6.50
CA VAL A 170 -0.91 6.86 -7.96
C VAL A 170 0.52 7.07 -8.44
N GLU A 171 1.41 7.60 -7.61
CA GLU A 171 2.82 7.78 -7.95
C GLU A 171 3.52 6.44 -8.22
N ILE A 172 3.25 5.41 -7.39
CA ILE A 172 3.83 4.07 -7.56
C ILE A 172 3.56 3.51 -8.96
N PRO A 173 2.31 3.30 -9.40
CA PRO A 173 2.03 2.71 -10.71
C PRO A 173 2.44 3.62 -11.88
N ILE A 174 2.34 4.94 -11.75
CA ILE A 174 2.79 5.88 -12.80
C ILE A 174 4.31 5.77 -12.98
N ASN A 175 5.09 5.78 -11.89
CA ASN A 175 6.54 5.65 -11.99
C ASN A 175 6.95 4.26 -12.45
N ALA A 176 6.29 3.19 -11.99
CA ALA A 176 6.53 1.83 -12.48
C ALA A 176 6.33 1.73 -14.00
N LYS A 177 5.24 2.33 -14.50
CA LYS A 177 4.98 2.37 -15.94
C LYS A 177 6.02 3.19 -16.69
N LYS A 178 6.41 4.35 -16.18
CA LYS A 178 7.46 5.21 -16.78
C LYS A 178 8.80 4.49 -16.90
N MET A 179 9.12 3.62 -15.93
CA MET A 179 10.34 2.81 -15.92
C MET A 179 10.24 1.53 -16.75
N ASN A 180 9.12 1.30 -17.46
CA ASN A 180 8.84 0.06 -18.18
C ASN A 180 8.95 -1.19 -17.28
N ALA A 181 8.65 -1.06 -15.98
CA ALA A 181 8.65 -2.18 -15.07
C ALA A 181 7.57 -3.20 -15.44
N SER A 182 7.88 -4.49 -15.23
CA SER A 182 6.93 -5.57 -15.45
C SER A 182 6.01 -5.72 -14.25
N TYR A 183 4.69 -5.77 -14.48
CA TYR A 183 3.74 -5.99 -13.40
C TYR A 183 2.49 -6.74 -13.84
N LYS A 184 1.80 -7.32 -12.86
CA LYS A 184 0.53 -8.02 -13.03
C LYS A 184 -0.47 -7.52 -12.01
N GLU A 185 -1.75 -7.49 -12.38
CA GLU A 185 -2.85 -7.22 -11.48
C GLU A 185 -3.57 -8.53 -11.13
N ILE A 186 -3.94 -8.73 -9.86
CA ILE A 186 -4.69 -9.89 -9.39
C ILE A 186 -5.96 -9.47 -8.65
N PRO A 187 -7.02 -10.29 -8.66
CA PRO A 187 -8.19 -10.04 -7.84
C PRO A 187 -7.87 -10.24 -6.36
N SER A 188 -8.38 -9.34 -5.52
CA SER A 188 -8.34 -9.51 -4.08
C SER A 188 -9.63 -9.03 -3.43
N TYR A 189 -9.93 -9.55 -2.25
CA TYR A 189 -11.07 -9.13 -1.47
C TYR A 189 -10.59 -8.31 -0.27
N GLU A 190 -11.02 -7.05 -0.20
CA GLU A 190 -10.75 -6.18 0.93
C GLU A 190 -11.79 -6.44 2.02
N ARG A 191 -11.31 -6.85 3.18
CA ARG A 191 -12.14 -7.10 4.36
C ARG A 191 -12.54 -5.79 5.02
N LYS A 192 -13.59 -5.84 5.83
CA LYS A 192 -13.93 -4.74 6.73
C LYS A 192 -12.78 -4.51 7.72
N ARG A 193 -12.42 -3.25 7.95
CA ARG A 193 -11.44 -2.89 8.98
C ARG A 193 -11.84 -3.39 10.35
N ILE A 194 -10.89 -3.82 11.16
CA ILE A 194 -11.11 -4.36 12.50
C ILE A 194 -11.52 -3.26 13.48
N ALA A 195 -10.89 -2.09 13.37
CA ALA A 195 -11.14 -0.92 14.21
C ALA A 195 -10.61 0.35 13.56
N GLY A 196 -10.81 1.50 14.23
CA GLY A 196 -10.31 2.79 13.79
C GLY A 196 -11.16 3.45 12.69
N ASN A 197 -10.70 4.60 12.22
CA ASN A 197 -11.36 5.39 11.18
C ASN A 197 -10.48 5.52 9.95
N LYS A 198 -11.12 5.64 8.78
CA LYS A 198 -10.40 5.98 7.53
C LYS A 198 -9.54 7.22 7.74
N LYS A 199 -8.28 7.14 7.37
CA LYS A 199 -7.35 8.28 7.46
C LYS A 199 -7.42 9.16 6.21
N VAL A 200 -7.88 8.61 5.09
CA VAL A 200 -8.10 9.34 3.84
C VAL A 200 -9.38 10.17 3.93
N ASN A 201 -9.32 11.43 3.49
CA ASN A 201 -10.49 12.25 3.23
C ASN A 201 -10.79 12.22 1.73
N GLU A 202 -11.90 11.59 1.34
CA GLU A 202 -12.24 11.25 -0.04
C GLU A 202 -12.22 12.48 -0.97
N PHE A 203 -12.74 13.62 -0.53
CA PHE A 203 -12.79 14.82 -1.36
C PHE A 203 -11.47 15.59 -1.37
N ARG A 204 -10.91 15.89 -0.19
CA ARG A 204 -9.67 16.66 -0.07
C ARG A 204 -8.48 15.93 -0.69
N ASP A 205 -8.33 14.66 -0.37
CA ASP A 205 -7.19 13.89 -0.84
C ASP A 205 -7.41 13.45 -2.30
N GLY A 206 -8.67 13.17 -2.71
CA GLY A 206 -9.02 12.97 -4.11
C GLY A 206 -8.69 14.19 -5.00
N PHE A 207 -8.99 15.40 -4.54
CA PHE A 207 -8.62 16.61 -5.27
C PHE A 207 -7.10 16.78 -5.42
N LYS A 208 -6.33 16.48 -4.37
CA LYS A 208 -4.85 16.50 -4.43
C LYS A 208 -4.32 15.48 -5.44
N ILE A 209 -4.86 14.26 -5.42
CA ILE A 209 -4.49 13.21 -6.37
C ILE A 209 -4.78 13.66 -7.81
N LEU A 210 -5.93 14.26 -8.07
CA LEU A 210 -6.27 14.77 -9.40
C LEU A 210 -5.27 15.84 -9.87
N ILE A 211 -4.99 16.83 -9.03
CA ILE A 211 -4.00 17.87 -9.34
C ILE A 211 -2.61 17.26 -9.58
N TYR A 212 -2.22 16.30 -8.75
CA TYR A 212 -0.95 15.59 -8.94
C TYR A 212 -0.88 14.91 -10.30
N MET A 213 -1.92 14.16 -10.68
CA MET A 213 -1.98 13.46 -11.98
C MET A 213 -1.91 14.43 -13.15
N ILE A 214 -2.66 15.54 -13.11
CA ILE A 214 -2.62 16.58 -14.15
C ILE A 214 -1.21 17.18 -14.28
N LYS A 215 -0.62 17.62 -13.17
CA LYS A 215 0.74 18.18 -13.15
C LYS A 215 1.76 17.17 -13.66
N ARG A 216 1.60 15.91 -13.27
CA ARG A 216 2.51 14.84 -13.69
C ARG A 216 2.41 14.54 -15.17
N PHE A 217 1.20 14.58 -15.74
CA PHE A 217 0.97 14.41 -17.18
C PHE A 217 1.56 15.54 -18.02
N LEU A 218 1.43 16.80 -17.57
CA LEU A 218 1.99 17.95 -18.26
C LEU A 218 3.55 17.97 -18.26
N ASN A 219 4.17 17.24 -17.32
CA ASN A 219 5.64 17.16 -17.16
C ASN A 219 6.18 15.74 -17.47
N PHE A 220 5.36 14.87 -18.07
CA PHE A 220 5.73 13.48 -18.38
C PHE A 220 6.43 13.40 -19.71
#